data_9de0c17ba388511bafb6c8bf627702f9
#
_entry.id   9de0c17ba388511bafb6c8bf627702f9
#
_cell.length_a   1.000
_cell.length_b   1.000
_cell.length_c   1.000
_cell.angle_alpha   90.00
_cell.angle_beta   90.00
_cell.angle_gamma   90.00
#
_symmetry.space_group_name_H-M   'P 1'
#
loop_
_entity.id
_entity.type
_entity.pdbx_description
1 polymer ?
#
loop_
_entity_poly.entity_id
_entity_poly.type
_entity_poly.pdbx_seq_one_letter_code
_entity_poly.pdbx_strand_id
1 'polypeptide(L)'
;MDATNDQPSMIPPDAHWLLKLFRATQAVALTSSTAKLCCSPLAWSNATQEFSVFKSIADTTSSKNPKLVIVDGAQGGQTAAIISNPSANFWTVIDQRLTTAGVTRQQVQAAWVKEANAGPTEGFPRHAQILDSQFVLISRILKSRYPN
;
A
#
# COMPACT_ATOMS: atom_id res chain seq x y z
N MET A 1 -43.50 2.34 -10.77
CA MET A 1 -42.76 1.46 -9.81
C MET A 1 -41.31 1.68 -10.09
N ASP A 2 -40.73 2.61 -9.35
CA ASP A 2 -39.33 3.06 -9.51
C ASP A 2 -38.50 2.18 -8.60
N ALA A 3 -37.66 1.33 -9.21
CA ALA A 3 -36.73 0.48 -8.49
C ALA A 3 -35.50 1.33 -8.18
N THR A 4 -35.49 2.03 -7.05
CA THR A 4 -34.29 2.65 -6.51
C THR A 4 -33.29 1.55 -6.20
N ASN A 5 -32.19 1.57 -6.94
CA ASN A 5 -31.05 0.67 -6.77
C ASN A 5 -30.29 1.07 -5.51
N ASP A 6 -30.79 0.65 -4.35
CA ASP A 6 -30.11 0.76 -3.06
C ASP A 6 -29.02 -0.33 -2.96
N GLN A 7 -27.96 -0.18 -3.74
CA GLN A 7 -26.71 -0.87 -3.45
C GLN A 7 -26.09 -0.19 -2.19
N PRO A 8 -25.93 -0.94 -1.10
CA PRO A 8 -25.19 -0.39 0.04
C PRO A 8 -23.77 -0.04 -0.43
N SER A 9 -23.36 1.20 -0.17
CA SER A 9 -22.00 1.64 -0.48
C SER A 9 -21.00 0.68 0.17
N MET A 10 -20.17 0.03 -0.63
CA MET A 10 -19.12 -0.89 -0.16
C MET A 10 -17.98 -0.16 0.59
N ILE A 11 -18.19 1.08 0.97
CA ILE A 11 -17.26 1.83 1.80
C ILE A 11 -17.69 1.60 3.24
N PRO A 12 -16.92 0.84 4.04
CA PRO A 12 -17.26 0.64 5.44
C PRO A 12 -17.31 1.98 6.17
N PRO A 13 -18.22 2.14 7.15
CA PRO A 13 -18.40 3.41 7.88
C PRO A 13 -17.15 3.87 8.63
N ASP A 14 -16.16 3.02 8.80
CA ASP A 14 -14.86 3.27 9.41
C ASP A 14 -13.74 3.64 8.41
N ALA A 15 -14.04 3.75 7.11
CA ALA A 15 -13.12 4.26 6.10
C ALA A 15 -12.67 5.72 6.35
N HIS A 16 -13.11 6.29 7.46
CA HIS A 16 -12.66 7.59 7.95
C HIS A 16 -11.13 7.67 8.18
N TRP A 17 -10.47 6.54 8.40
CA TRP A 17 -9.01 6.46 8.48
C TRP A 17 -8.34 6.70 7.12
N LEU A 18 -8.95 6.28 6.00
CA LEU A 18 -8.48 6.60 4.65
C LEU A 18 -8.51 8.12 4.40
N LEU A 19 -9.58 8.79 4.84
CA LEU A 19 -9.68 10.24 4.78
C LEU A 19 -8.68 10.93 5.72
N LYS A 20 -8.36 10.34 6.87
CA LYS A 20 -7.31 10.84 7.77
C LYS A 20 -5.93 10.67 7.16
N LEU A 21 -5.64 9.53 6.53
CA LEU A 21 -4.38 9.32 5.80
C LEU A 21 -4.27 10.33 4.65
N PHE A 22 -5.36 10.56 3.92
CA PHE A 22 -5.43 11.52 2.83
C PHE A 22 -5.22 12.97 3.33
N ARG A 23 -5.77 13.34 4.50
CA ARG A 23 -5.55 14.64 5.15
C ARG A 23 -4.15 14.78 5.74
N ALA A 24 -3.58 13.71 6.30
CA ALA A 24 -2.22 13.72 6.82
C ALA A 24 -1.18 13.97 5.71
N THR A 25 -1.42 13.44 4.50
CA THR A 25 -0.57 13.73 3.33
C THR A 25 -0.72 15.17 2.80
N GLN A 26 -1.82 15.86 3.12
CA GLN A 26 -1.95 17.30 2.86
C GLN A 26 -1.23 18.16 3.90
N ALA A 27 -1.08 17.66 5.13
CA ALA A 27 -0.44 18.40 6.22
C ALA A 27 1.09 18.27 6.27
N VAL A 28 1.68 17.29 5.56
CA VAL A 28 3.12 17.23 5.38
C VAL A 28 3.51 18.38 4.45
N ALA A 29 4.16 19.39 4.97
CA ALA A 29 4.76 20.47 4.20
C ALA A 29 5.77 19.84 3.22
N LEU A 30 5.35 19.64 1.98
CA LEU A 30 6.17 19.08 0.92
C LEU A 30 7.22 20.12 0.53
N THR A 31 8.34 20.14 1.22
CA THR A 31 9.48 21.02 0.95
C THR A 31 10.23 20.63 -0.32
N SER A 32 9.94 19.46 -0.88
CA SER A 32 10.48 19.01 -2.17
C SER A 32 9.46 19.18 -3.30
N SER A 33 9.93 19.54 -4.49
CA SER A 33 9.10 19.80 -5.67
C SER A 33 8.27 18.62 -6.17
N THR A 34 8.40 17.44 -5.57
CA THR A 34 7.67 16.23 -5.95
C THR A 34 7.51 15.30 -4.74
N ALA A 35 6.38 15.36 -4.07
CA ALA A 35 6.02 14.36 -3.07
C ALA A 35 5.32 13.19 -3.76
N LYS A 36 5.78 12.00 -3.50
CA LYS A 36 5.24 10.79 -4.12
C LYS A 36 4.93 9.78 -3.05
N LEU A 37 3.66 9.51 -2.85
CA LEU A 37 3.18 8.46 -1.96
C LEU A 37 3.20 7.15 -2.75
N CYS A 38 4.06 6.22 -2.37
CA CYS A 38 3.97 4.84 -2.83
C CYS A 38 3.13 4.06 -1.84
N CYS A 39 1.92 3.72 -2.22
CA CYS A 39 1.12 2.76 -1.50
C CYS A 39 1.30 1.41 -2.18
N SER A 40 1.96 0.49 -1.50
CA SER A 40 2.08 -0.89 -1.96
C SER A 40 1.17 -1.75 -1.10
N PRO A 41 0.04 -2.24 -1.60
CA PRO A 41 -0.62 -3.35 -0.97
C PRO A 41 0.19 -4.59 -1.30
N LEU A 42 0.75 -5.16 -0.27
CA LEU A 42 1.46 -6.42 -0.32
C LEU A 42 0.49 -7.47 0.14
N ALA A 43 0.09 -8.36 -0.67
CA ALA A 43 -0.54 -9.65 -0.44
C ALA A 43 -1.74 -9.96 -1.35
N TRP A 44 -2.26 -11.09 -1.26
CA TRP A 44 -3.46 -11.72 -1.81
C TRP A 44 -4.24 -10.90 -2.87
N SER A 45 -4.86 -11.58 -3.81
CA SER A 45 -5.62 -11.00 -4.91
C SER A 45 -6.62 -9.89 -4.51
N ASN A 46 -7.19 -9.95 -3.30
CA ASN A 46 -8.11 -8.93 -2.80
C ASN A 46 -7.43 -7.59 -2.49
N ALA A 47 -6.20 -7.58 -1.98
CA ALA A 47 -5.46 -6.32 -1.73
C ALA A 47 -5.15 -5.59 -3.04
N THR A 48 -4.83 -6.32 -4.11
CA THR A 48 -4.68 -5.75 -5.45
C THR A 48 -5.98 -5.11 -5.93
N GLN A 49 -7.12 -5.77 -5.73
CA GLN A 49 -8.43 -5.24 -6.11
C GLN A 49 -8.80 -3.99 -5.30
N GLU A 50 -8.66 -4.05 -3.98
CA GLU A 50 -8.94 -2.92 -3.09
C GLU A 50 -8.09 -1.69 -3.47
N PHE A 51 -6.80 -1.91 -3.70
CA PHE A 51 -5.89 -0.80 -4.00
C PHE A 51 -6.10 -0.22 -5.40
N SER A 52 -6.40 -1.03 -6.39
CA SER A 52 -6.69 -0.54 -7.74
C SER A 52 -7.94 0.35 -7.77
N VAL A 53 -8.98 -0.02 -7.01
CA VAL A 53 -10.17 0.82 -6.82
C VAL A 53 -9.81 2.12 -6.09
N PHE A 54 -9.07 2.04 -4.98
CA PHE A 54 -8.60 3.22 -4.27
C PHE A 54 -7.81 4.16 -5.18
N LYS A 55 -6.85 3.61 -5.94
CA LYS A 55 -6.03 4.40 -6.87
C LYS A 55 -6.88 5.09 -7.94
N SER A 56 -7.84 4.38 -8.51
CA SER A 56 -8.76 4.93 -9.50
C SER A 56 -9.55 6.12 -8.94
N ILE A 57 -10.12 5.98 -7.75
CA ILE A 57 -10.86 7.06 -7.07
C ILE A 57 -9.92 8.23 -6.75
N ALA A 58 -8.76 7.94 -6.18
CA ALA A 58 -7.81 8.97 -5.79
C ALA A 58 -7.27 9.77 -6.98
N ASP A 59 -6.99 9.10 -8.10
CA ASP A 59 -6.46 9.75 -9.30
C ASP A 59 -7.48 10.64 -10.01
N THR A 60 -8.77 10.36 -9.84
CA THR A 60 -9.87 11.17 -10.40
C THR A 60 -10.39 12.26 -9.45
N THR A 61 -9.95 12.25 -8.18
CA THR A 61 -10.41 13.22 -7.18
C THR A 61 -9.75 14.59 -7.41
N SER A 62 -10.57 15.61 -7.62
CA SER A 62 -10.11 16.99 -7.89
C SER A 62 -9.32 17.62 -6.73
N SER A 63 -9.57 17.17 -5.49
CA SER A 63 -8.86 17.62 -4.30
C SER A 63 -7.52 16.91 -4.06
N LYS A 64 -7.14 15.93 -4.91
CA LYS A 64 -5.83 15.28 -4.82
C LYS A 64 -4.72 16.30 -5.09
N ASN A 65 -3.70 16.33 -4.23
CA ASN A 65 -2.52 17.15 -4.50
C ASN A 65 -1.91 16.73 -5.87
N PRO A 66 -1.72 17.65 -6.82
CA PRO A 66 -1.21 17.33 -8.16
C PRO A 66 0.23 16.80 -8.14
N LYS A 67 0.98 17.05 -7.07
CA LYS A 67 2.32 16.50 -6.87
C LYS A 67 2.33 15.07 -6.32
N LEU A 68 1.16 14.55 -5.92
CA LEU A 68 1.04 13.21 -5.37
C LEU A 68 0.96 12.18 -6.50
N VAL A 69 1.90 11.26 -6.53
CA VAL A 69 1.87 10.08 -7.40
C VAL A 69 1.60 8.84 -6.55
N ILE A 70 0.56 8.10 -6.91
CA ILE A 70 0.18 6.86 -6.26
C ILE A 70 0.64 5.71 -7.15
N VAL A 71 1.52 4.86 -6.61
CA VAL A 71 2.05 3.69 -7.33
C VAL A 71 1.49 2.43 -6.71
N ASP A 72 0.84 1.62 -7.53
CA ASP A 72 0.37 0.30 -7.11
C ASP A 72 1.53 -0.69 -7.13
N GLY A 73 1.90 -1.16 -5.96
CA GLY A 73 2.94 -2.17 -5.78
C GLY A 73 2.41 -3.59 -5.57
N ALA A 74 1.09 -3.78 -5.55
CA ALA A 74 0.48 -5.07 -5.25
C ALA A 74 0.90 -6.15 -6.25
N GLN A 75 1.23 -7.31 -5.73
CA GLN A 75 1.61 -8.48 -6.54
C GLN A 75 0.94 -9.73 -5.93
N GLY A 76 0.15 -10.44 -6.75
CA GLY A 76 -0.51 -11.65 -6.30
C GLY A 76 0.49 -12.73 -5.85
N GLY A 77 0.12 -13.49 -4.83
CA GLY A 77 0.92 -14.59 -4.31
C GLY A 77 2.14 -14.20 -3.46
N GLN A 78 2.39 -12.91 -3.25
CA GLN A 78 3.44 -12.47 -2.35
C GLN A 78 2.92 -12.50 -0.90
N THR A 79 3.62 -13.19 -0.03
CA THR A 79 3.28 -13.32 1.40
C THR A 79 4.30 -12.58 2.26
N ALA A 80 3.96 -12.33 3.53
CA ALA A 80 4.90 -11.71 4.46
C ALA A 80 6.22 -12.49 4.54
N ALA A 81 6.17 -13.82 4.48
CA ALA A 81 7.36 -14.67 4.46
C ALA A 81 8.26 -14.40 3.23
N ILE A 82 7.67 -14.19 2.05
CA ILE A 82 8.42 -13.92 0.83
C ILE A 82 9.04 -12.53 0.88
N ILE A 83 8.23 -11.51 1.18
CA ILE A 83 8.67 -10.11 1.08
C ILE A 83 9.54 -9.67 2.26
N SER A 84 9.59 -10.42 3.36
CA SER A 84 10.56 -10.21 4.43
C SER A 84 12.01 -10.55 4.02
N ASN A 85 12.20 -11.16 2.83
CA ASN A 85 13.52 -11.33 2.24
C ASN A 85 13.88 -10.11 1.37
N PRO A 86 14.94 -9.36 1.68
CA PRO A 86 15.34 -8.15 0.93
C PRO A 86 15.75 -8.46 -0.53
N SER A 87 16.09 -9.72 -0.84
CA SER A 87 16.44 -10.18 -2.19
C SER A 87 15.25 -10.75 -2.96
N ALA A 88 14.03 -10.72 -2.43
CA ALA A 88 12.86 -11.19 -3.14
C ALA A 88 12.62 -10.38 -4.42
N ASN A 89 12.26 -11.06 -5.50
CA ASN A 89 11.94 -10.41 -6.76
C ASN A 89 10.82 -9.37 -6.65
N PHE A 90 9.96 -9.52 -5.65
CA PHE A 90 8.94 -8.55 -5.27
C PHE A 90 9.49 -7.11 -5.27
N TRP A 91 10.63 -6.88 -4.61
CA TRP A 91 11.25 -5.56 -4.49
C TRP A 91 11.76 -5.02 -5.82
N THR A 92 12.25 -5.88 -6.70
CA THR A 92 12.66 -5.50 -8.06
C THR A 92 11.46 -5.01 -8.87
N VAL A 93 10.33 -5.69 -8.77
CA VAL A 93 9.09 -5.28 -9.44
C VAL A 93 8.58 -3.94 -8.90
N ILE A 94 8.65 -3.69 -7.58
CA ILE A 94 8.31 -2.38 -7.01
C ILE A 94 9.18 -1.28 -7.61
N ASP A 95 10.49 -1.47 -7.64
CA ASP A 95 11.42 -0.48 -8.20
C ASP A 95 11.15 -0.19 -9.68
N GLN A 96 10.80 -1.21 -10.46
CA GLN A 96 10.41 -1.05 -11.86
C GLN A 96 9.11 -0.22 -11.99
N ARG A 97 8.11 -0.48 -11.16
CA ARG A 97 6.85 0.28 -11.16
C ARG A 97 7.06 1.73 -10.74
N LEU A 98 7.92 1.98 -9.75
CA LEU A 98 8.33 3.34 -9.38
C LEU A 98 8.97 4.05 -10.57
N THR A 99 9.94 3.40 -11.23
CA THR A 99 10.62 3.94 -12.42
C THR A 99 9.64 4.25 -13.53
N THR A 100 8.72 3.33 -13.83
CA THR A 100 7.67 3.53 -14.85
C THR A 100 6.77 4.72 -14.53
N ALA A 101 6.49 4.95 -13.23
CA ALA A 101 5.74 6.13 -12.77
C ALA A 101 6.58 7.41 -12.70
N GLY A 102 7.85 7.37 -13.11
CA GLY A 102 8.78 8.50 -13.02
C GLY A 102 9.13 8.87 -11.57
N VAL A 103 9.13 7.89 -10.65
CA VAL A 103 9.41 8.05 -9.23
C VAL A 103 10.75 7.44 -8.88
N THR A 104 11.59 8.18 -8.17
CA THR A 104 12.83 7.64 -7.59
C THR A 104 12.57 7.05 -6.20
N ARG A 105 13.46 6.19 -5.72
CA ARG A 105 13.37 5.63 -4.35
C ARG A 105 13.39 6.72 -3.28
N GLN A 106 14.14 7.81 -3.49
CA GLN A 106 14.22 8.96 -2.57
C GLN A 106 12.94 9.80 -2.53
N GLN A 107 12.04 9.62 -3.48
CA GLN A 107 10.75 10.33 -3.51
C GLN A 107 9.63 9.55 -2.85
N VAL A 108 9.86 8.30 -2.43
CA VAL A 108 8.89 7.50 -1.69
C VAL A 108 8.83 8.03 -0.27
N GLN A 109 7.65 8.52 0.14
CA GLN A 109 7.45 9.12 1.47
C GLN A 109 6.56 8.28 2.38
N ALA A 110 5.69 7.47 1.81
CA ALA A 110 4.84 6.58 2.58
C ALA A 110 4.62 5.27 1.83
N ALA A 111 4.52 4.19 2.58
CA ALA A 111 4.13 2.88 2.09
C ALA A 111 2.98 2.35 2.95
N TRP A 112 1.91 1.89 2.28
CA TRP A 112 0.86 1.14 2.94
C TRP A 112 1.11 -0.35 2.74
N VAL A 113 1.11 -1.11 3.84
CA VAL A 113 1.43 -2.55 3.84
C VAL A 113 0.26 -3.31 4.44
N LYS A 114 -0.26 -4.29 3.69
CA LYS A 114 -1.28 -5.24 4.14
C LYS A 114 -0.78 -6.64 3.80
N GLU A 115 -0.41 -7.41 4.80
CA GLU A 115 0.24 -8.71 4.62
C GLU A 115 -0.30 -9.80 5.54
N ALA A 116 -0.16 -11.04 5.05
CA ALA A 116 -0.41 -12.25 5.80
C ALA A 116 0.46 -13.40 5.27
N ASN A 117 0.44 -14.52 5.94
CA ASN A 117 0.99 -15.79 5.45
C ASN A 117 -0.14 -16.70 4.98
N ALA A 118 0.07 -17.39 3.85
CA ALA A 118 -0.86 -18.36 3.33
C ALA A 118 -0.77 -19.68 4.13
N GLY A 119 -1.93 -20.24 4.48
CA GLY A 119 -2.04 -21.58 5.06
C GLY A 119 -1.15 -21.79 6.29
N PRO A 120 -1.29 -20.97 7.35
CA PRO A 120 -0.47 -21.16 8.54
C PRO A 120 -0.71 -22.54 9.14
N THR A 121 0.38 -23.29 9.37
CA THR A 121 0.34 -24.60 10.02
C THR A 121 0.54 -24.49 11.53
N GLU A 122 1.15 -23.38 11.96
CA GLU A 122 1.36 -23.08 13.36
C GLU A 122 0.09 -22.49 13.98
N GLY A 123 -0.30 -23.05 15.14
CA GLY A 123 -1.41 -22.49 15.90
C GLY A 123 -1.09 -21.13 16.53
N PHE A 124 -2.13 -20.44 17.02
CA PHE A 124 -1.97 -19.25 17.83
C PHE A 124 -1.34 -19.60 19.20
N PRO A 125 -0.40 -18.78 19.73
CA PRO A 125 0.07 -17.48 19.22
C PRO A 125 1.26 -17.55 18.25
N ARG A 126 1.81 -18.74 17.98
CA ARG A 126 3.05 -18.90 17.22
C ARG A 126 2.98 -18.27 15.83
N HIS A 127 1.89 -18.48 15.12
CA HIS A 127 1.67 -17.87 13.81
C HIS A 127 1.72 -16.33 13.85
N ALA A 128 1.08 -15.71 14.86
CA ALA A 128 1.08 -14.27 15.03
C ALA A 128 2.49 -13.73 15.33
N GLN A 129 3.28 -14.43 16.13
CA GLN A 129 4.66 -14.04 16.44
C GLN A 129 5.58 -14.11 15.21
N ILE A 130 5.37 -15.11 14.34
CA ILE A 130 6.10 -15.21 13.06
C ILE A 130 5.75 -14.00 12.18
N LEU A 131 4.48 -13.70 12.02
CA LEU A 131 4.01 -12.58 11.21
C LEU A 131 4.54 -11.24 11.74
N ASP A 132 4.51 -11.02 13.05
CA ASP A 132 5.08 -9.83 13.70
C ASP A 132 6.57 -9.67 13.34
N SER A 133 7.36 -10.73 13.48
CA SER A 133 8.78 -10.73 13.13
C SER A 133 9.00 -10.39 11.64
N GLN A 134 8.14 -10.88 10.75
CA GLN A 134 8.20 -10.56 9.32
C GLN A 134 7.86 -9.10 9.05
N PHE A 135 6.87 -8.51 9.73
CA PHE A 135 6.56 -7.09 9.62
C PHE A 135 7.73 -6.21 10.07
N VAL A 136 8.46 -6.60 11.11
CA VAL A 136 9.69 -5.90 11.53
C VAL A 136 10.74 -5.92 10.42
N LEU A 137 10.95 -7.08 9.78
CA LEU A 137 11.89 -7.19 8.66
C LEU A 137 11.46 -6.36 7.45
N ILE A 138 10.19 -6.42 7.06
CA ILE A 138 9.61 -5.62 5.97
C ILE A 138 9.80 -4.13 6.23
N SER A 139 9.53 -3.67 7.45
CA SER A 139 9.72 -2.27 7.84
C SER A 139 11.19 -1.82 7.71
N ARG A 140 12.13 -2.69 8.09
CA ARG A 140 13.57 -2.42 7.92
C ARG A 140 13.98 -2.35 6.45
N ILE A 141 13.44 -3.25 5.61
CA ILE A 141 13.67 -3.25 4.17
C ILE A 141 13.13 -1.96 3.55
N LEU A 142 11.90 -1.57 3.88
CA LEU A 142 11.29 -0.32 3.42
C LEU A 142 12.16 0.88 3.79
N LYS A 143 12.57 0.99 5.05
CA LYS A 143 13.42 2.09 5.50
C LYS A 143 14.78 2.13 4.82
N SER A 144 15.37 0.96 4.53
CA SER A 144 16.66 0.86 3.82
C SER A 144 16.54 1.22 2.34
N ARG A 145 15.46 0.81 1.67
CA ARG A 145 15.26 1.04 0.23
C ARG A 145 14.72 2.43 -0.08
N TYR A 146 13.92 2.99 0.83
CA TYR A 146 13.22 4.26 0.69
C TYR A 146 13.52 5.14 1.91
N PRO A 147 14.65 5.85 1.89
CA PRO A 147 15.23 6.45 3.09
C PRO A 147 14.54 7.72 3.60
N ASN A 148 13.46 8.18 2.97
CA ASN A 148 12.71 9.37 3.42
C ASN A 148 11.63 9.05 4.45
#